data_9d51385f16c9cb33ccc357c24fc9e185
#
_entry.id   9d51385f16c9cb33ccc357c24fc9e185
#
_cell.length_a   1.000
_cell.length_b   1.000
_cell.length_c   1.000
_cell.angle_alpha   90.00
_cell.angle_beta   90.00
_cell.angle_gamma   90.00
#
_symmetry.space_group_name_H-M   'P 1'
#
loop_
_entity.id
_entity.type
_entity.pdbx_description
1 polymer ?
#
loop_
_entity_poly.entity_id
_entity_poly.type
_entity_poly.pdbx_seq_one_letter_code
_entity_poly.pdbx_strand_id
1 'polypeptide(L)'
;GKRAVYLDPSSGRADGVVTHAHSDHLRPRTHMTKPTADVMKVRTGSKKATLHDYHEKFRINDFEIEFVPAGHVLGSAMIECGDVLYTGDYNPYGTVTAGIAEPRDCETLIIESTYGKPDQTLPDRNEVLKDLQAWIGATSSNGGGIVGAYSLGKAQEVIASANRAGVVPAVSEIVASVSDVYKKHGVPLEYVPYTELNEEEKR
;
A
#
# COMPACT_ATOMS: atom_id res chain seq x y z
N GLY A 1 34.18 -8.85 -5.08
CA GLY A 1 33.11 -8.10 -5.76
C GLY A 1 32.70 -6.90 -4.94
N LYS A 2 32.20 -5.84 -5.55
CA LYS A 2 31.64 -4.69 -4.81
C LYS A 2 30.40 -5.19 -4.06
N ARG A 3 30.35 -4.95 -2.75
CA ARG A 3 29.14 -5.19 -1.95
C ARG A 3 28.16 -4.06 -2.24
N ALA A 4 26.89 -4.41 -2.43
CA ALA A 4 25.84 -3.46 -2.78
C ALA A 4 24.54 -3.86 -2.09
N VAL A 5 23.63 -2.90 -1.96
CA VAL A 5 22.20 -3.10 -1.65
C VAL A 5 21.40 -2.61 -2.85
N TYR A 6 20.38 -3.35 -3.20
CA TYR A 6 19.53 -3.03 -4.36
C TYR A 6 18.14 -2.64 -3.86
N LEU A 7 17.75 -1.41 -4.13
CA LEU A 7 16.46 -0.85 -3.76
C LEU A 7 15.46 -1.16 -4.88
N ASP A 8 14.33 -1.78 -4.54
CA ASP A 8 13.29 -2.24 -5.47
C ASP A 8 13.87 -2.93 -6.72
N PRO A 9 14.67 -4.01 -6.55
CA PRO A 9 15.40 -4.62 -7.66
C PRO A 9 14.47 -5.21 -8.70
N SER A 10 14.89 -5.25 -9.96
CA SER A 10 14.13 -5.85 -11.09
C SER A 10 13.93 -7.37 -10.95
N SER A 11 14.73 -8.05 -10.11
CA SER A 11 14.64 -9.50 -9.85
C SER A 11 14.86 -9.81 -8.37
N GLY A 12 14.32 -10.95 -7.93
CA GLY A 12 14.47 -11.42 -6.54
C GLY A 12 15.92 -11.77 -6.20
N ARG A 13 16.44 -11.19 -5.10
CA ARG A 13 17.83 -11.35 -4.64
C ARG A 13 17.96 -11.11 -3.14
N ALA A 14 18.91 -11.79 -2.51
CA ALA A 14 19.10 -11.74 -1.07
C ALA A 14 19.69 -10.41 -0.54
N ASP A 15 20.29 -9.60 -1.40
CA ASP A 15 20.80 -8.26 -1.13
C ASP A 15 19.88 -7.15 -1.67
N GLY A 16 18.61 -7.50 -1.94
CA GLY A 16 17.57 -6.59 -2.39
C GLY A 16 16.60 -6.22 -1.27
N VAL A 17 16.11 -4.99 -1.29
CA VAL A 17 15.11 -4.46 -0.38
C VAL A 17 13.90 -3.99 -1.20
N VAL A 18 12.69 -4.32 -0.76
CA VAL A 18 11.43 -3.93 -1.42
C VAL A 18 10.68 -2.97 -0.52
N THR A 19 10.31 -1.82 -1.09
CA THR A 19 9.58 -0.76 -0.38
C THR A 19 8.11 -1.10 -0.14
N HIS A 20 7.42 -1.72 -1.10
CA HIS A 20 6.00 -2.02 -0.98
C HIS A 20 5.54 -3.10 -1.97
N ALA A 21 4.25 -3.47 -1.92
CA ALA A 21 3.74 -4.65 -2.63
C ALA A 21 3.08 -4.35 -3.99
N HIS A 22 3.30 -3.19 -4.63
CA HIS A 22 2.91 -3.00 -6.03
C HIS A 22 3.78 -3.84 -6.95
N SER A 23 3.25 -4.26 -8.11
CA SER A 23 3.86 -5.29 -8.97
C SER A 23 5.19 -4.87 -9.62
N ASP A 24 5.41 -3.60 -9.82
CA ASP A 24 6.62 -3.00 -10.35
C ASP A 24 7.78 -3.01 -9.32
N HIS A 25 7.49 -2.94 -8.02
CA HIS A 25 8.46 -2.99 -6.94
C HIS A 25 8.65 -4.39 -6.36
N LEU A 26 7.55 -5.15 -6.23
CA LEU A 26 7.52 -6.40 -5.48
C LEU A 26 8.34 -7.53 -6.11
N ARG A 27 9.31 -8.07 -5.37
CA ARG A 27 10.11 -9.23 -5.78
C ARG A 27 10.30 -10.21 -4.60
N PRO A 28 10.18 -11.53 -4.84
CA PRO A 28 10.48 -12.53 -3.82
C PRO A 28 11.98 -12.63 -3.53
N ARG A 29 12.33 -13.23 -2.39
CA ARG A 29 13.71 -13.41 -1.89
C ARG A 29 14.45 -12.09 -1.62
N THR A 30 13.71 -11.07 -1.24
CA THR A 30 14.21 -9.76 -0.83
C THR A 30 13.85 -9.51 0.62
N HIS A 31 14.40 -8.45 1.20
CA HIS A 31 14.02 -7.94 2.50
C HIS A 31 12.80 -7.02 2.36
N MET A 32 11.81 -7.17 3.24
CA MET A 32 10.59 -6.35 3.23
C MET A 32 9.89 -6.38 4.60
N THR A 33 8.91 -5.53 4.78
CA THR A 33 8.06 -5.56 5.97
C THR A 33 7.13 -6.78 5.95
N LYS A 34 6.69 -7.23 7.12
CA LYS A 34 5.75 -8.35 7.24
C LYS A 34 4.43 -8.12 6.51
N PRO A 35 3.77 -6.93 6.58
CA PRO A 35 2.54 -6.69 5.81
C PRO A 35 2.79 -6.74 4.30
N THR A 36 3.90 -6.20 3.80
CA THR A 36 4.29 -6.30 2.38
C THR A 36 4.43 -7.75 1.94
N ALA A 37 5.06 -8.61 2.76
CA ALA A 37 5.21 -10.04 2.46
C ALA A 37 3.87 -10.80 2.49
N ASP A 38 2.96 -10.45 3.39
CA ASP A 38 1.62 -11.05 3.45
C ASP A 38 0.81 -10.69 2.18
N VAL A 39 0.89 -9.44 1.71
CA VAL A 39 0.29 -9.03 0.42
C VAL A 39 0.97 -9.75 -0.76
N MET A 40 2.30 -9.87 -0.75
CA MET A 40 3.04 -10.63 -1.77
C MET A 40 2.53 -12.07 -1.88
N LYS A 41 2.32 -12.74 -0.74
CA LYS A 41 1.80 -14.10 -0.71
C LYS A 41 0.44 -14.22 -1.42
N VAL A 42 -0.47 -13.26 -1.20
CA VAL A 42 -1.79 -13.23 -1.86
C VAL A 42 -1.64 -12.99 -3.35
N ARG A 43 -0.81 -12.04 -3.76
CA ARG A 43 -0.71 -11.62 -5.17
C ARG A 43 0.12 -12.56 -6.05
N THR A 44 1.11 -13.24 -5.48
CA THR A 44 2.09 -14.03 -6.26
C THR A 44 2.17 -15.50 -5.84
N GLY A 45 1.54 -15.89 -4.73
CA GLY A 45 1.71 -17.22 -4.10
C GLY A 45 3.06 -17.39 -3.39
N SER A 46 4.03 -16.46 -3.54
CA SER A 46 5.34 -16.59 -2.94
C SER A 46 5.35 -16.26 -1.44
N LYS A 47 6.08 -17.06 -0.67
CA LYS A 47 6.36 -16.83 0.77
C LYS A 47 7.83 -16.52 1.03
N LYS A 48 8.63 -16.37 -0.01
CA LYS A 48 10.10 -16.22 0.11
C LYS A 48 10.45 -14.75 0.30
N ALA A 49 10.61 -14.33 1.56
CA ALA A 49 11.08 -13.01 1.95
C ALA A 49 11.86 -13.10 3.25
N THR A 50 12.77 -12.16 3.49
CA THR A 50 13.35 -11.88 4.80
C THR A 50 12.56 -10.71 5.39
N LEU A 51 12.02 -10.90 6.60
CA LEU A 51 11.08 -9.97 7.21
C LEU A 51 11.78 -9.11 8.25
N HIS A 52 11.41 -7.83 8.28
CA HIS A 52 11.83 -6.88 9.28
C HIS A 52 10.66 -6.02 9.72
N ASP A 53 10.69 -5.58 10.97
CA ASP A 53 9.73 -4.61 11.49
C ASP A 53 10.17 -3.17 11.15
N TYR A 54 9.27 -2.21 11.23
CA TYR A 54 9.63 -0.80 11.17
C TYR A 54 10.54 -0.46 12.35
N HIS A 55 11.53 0.40 12.09
CA HIS A 55 12.53 0.84 13.06
C HIS A 55 13.49 -0.25 13.56
N GLU A 56 13.39 -1.47 13.02
CA GLU A 56 14.37 -2.50 13.22
C GLU A 56 15.61 -2.22 12.35
N LYS A 57 16.80 -2.12 12.99
CA LYS A 57 18.07 -2.02 12.27
C LYS A 57 18.57 -3.42 11.92
N PHE A 58 18.81 -3.64 10.64
CA PHE A 58 19.36 -4.89 10.13
C PHE A 58 20.51 -4.64 9.15
N ARG A 59 21.26 -5.67 8.79
CA ARG A 59 22.43 -5.52 7.90
C ARG A 59 22.27 -6.35 6.65
N ILE A 60 22.57 -5.72 5.52
CA ILE A 60 22.79 -6.37 4.23
C ILE A 60 24.22 -6.03 3.81
N ASN A 61 25.10 -7.04 3.73
CA ASN A 61 26.53 -6.82 3.53
C ASN A 61 27.11 -5.90 4.62
N ASP A 62 27.71 -4.78 4.25
CA ASP A 62 28.29 -3.79 5.16
C ASP A 62 27.34 -2.63 5.48
N PHE A 63 26.13 -2.62 4.90
CA PHE A 63 25.15 -1.57 5.05
C PHE A 63 24.19 -1.86 6.20
N GLU A 64 24.00 -0.90 7.09
CA GLU A 64 22.91 -0.90 8.07
C GLU A 64 21.68 -0.26 7.43
N ILE A 65 20.54 -0.91 7.57
CA ILE A 65 19.27 -0.57 6.92
C ILE A 65 18.19 -0.47 8.00
N GLU A 66 17.30 0.50 7.84
CA GLU A 66 16.08 0.64 8.63
C GLU A 66 14.88 0.85 7.71
N PHE A 67 13.76 0.21 8.01
CA PHE A 67 12.48 0.50 7.39
C PHE A 67 11.73 1.58 8.17
N VAL A 68 11.31 2.62 7.46
CA VAL A 68 10.54 3.75 8.00
C VAL A 68 9.18 3.81 7.31
N PRO A 69 8.06 4.00 8.03
CA PRO A 69 6.74 4.08 7.41
C PRO A 69 6.68 5.08 6.25
N ALA A 70 6.18 4.65 5.08
CA ALA A 70 6.04 5.48 3.88
C ALA A 70 4.61 5.99 3.64
N GLY A 71 3.59 5.48 4.36
CA GLY A 71 2.21 5.96 4.28
C GLY A 71 1.49 5.72 2.95
N HIS A 72 2.09 4.99 2.01
CA HIS A 72 1.55 4.78 0.66
C HIS A 72 0.48 3.67 0.61
N VAL A 73 0.86 2.46 1.00
CA VAL A 73 -0.03 1.29 1.15
C VAL A 73 0.35 0.50 2.39
N LEU A 74 -0.46 -0.46 2.79
CA LEU A 74 -0.15 -1.32 3.93
C LEU A 74 1.24 -1.96 3.79
N GLY A 75 2.08 -1.75 4.79
CA GLY A 75 3.45 -2.28 4.82
C GLY A 75 4.47 -1.47 4.03
N SER A 76 4.09 -0.40 3.33
CA SER A 76 5.02 0.43 2.58
C SER A 76 6.06 1.08 3.49
N ALA A 77 7.33 1.02 3.08
CA ALA A 77 8.47 1.54 3.81
C ALA A 77 9.36 2.40 2.94
N MET A 78 9.80 3.53 3.47
CA MET A 78 11.02 4.19 3.05
C MET A 78 12.22 3.40 3.57
N ILE A 79 13.35 3.50 2.91
CA ILE A 79 14.57 2.77 3.25
C ILE A 79 15.64 3.77 3.64
N GLU A 80 16.01 3.75 4.93
CA GLU A 80 17.13 4.51 5.46
C GLU A 80 18.39 3.64 5.44
N CYS A 81 19.48 4.18 4.88
CA CYS A 81 20.78 3.51 4.81
C CYS A 81 21.89 4.55 5.05
N GLY A 82 22.37 4.67 6.27
CA GLY A 82 23.27 5.73 6.68
C GLY A 82 22.65 7.10 6.42
N ASP A 83 23.32 7.95 5.64
CA ASP A 83 22.83 9.30 5.33
C ASP A 83 21.93 9.36 4.08
N VAL A 84 21.54 8.21 3.53
CA VAL A 84 20.69 8.10 2.34
C VAL A 84 19.28 7.67 2.74
N LEU A 85 18.26 8.41 2.28
CA LEU A 85 16.85 8.03 2.37
C LEU A 85 16.30 7.77 0.95
N TYR A 86 15.78 6.56 0.72
CA TYR A 86 15.01 6.20 -0.48
C TYR A 86 13.54 6.08 -0.13
N THR A 87 12.69 6.88 -0.73
CA THR A 87 11.27 6.92 -0.36
C THR A 87 10.47 5.73 -0.89
N GLY A 88 10.87 5.12 -2.01
CA GLY A 88 9.92 4.39 -2.83
C GLY A 88 8.71 5.28 -3.12
N ASP A 89 7.54 4.70 -3.32
CA ASP A 89 6.29 5.47 -3.33
C ASP A 89 5.92 5.84 -1.89
N TYR A 90 5.67 7.12 -1.64
CA TYR A 90 5.38 7.60 -0.29
C TYR A 90 4.20 8.57 -0.26
N ASN A 91 3.58 8.73 0.90
CA ASN A 91 2.48 9.67 1.08
C ASN A 91 2.64 10.45 2.40
N PRO A 92 3.06 11.72 2.33
CA PRO A 92 3.27 12.57 3.50
C PRO A 92 1.95 13.00 4.17
N TYR A 93 0.83 12.85 3.49
CA TYR A 93 -0.50 13.16 4.04
C TYR A 93 -1.19 11.93 4.64
N GLY A 94 -0.60 10.76 4.46
CA GLY A 94 -1.14 9.48 4.90
C GLY A 94 -2.36 9.00 4.11
N THR A 95 -2.77 7.80 4.45
CA THR A 95 -4.01 7.20 3.96
C THR A 95 -4.86 6.73 5.15
N VAL A 96 -6.16 6.53 4.92
CA VAL A 96 -7.03 6.00 5.98
C VAL A 96 -6.70 4.54 6.33
N THR A 97 -5.89 3.88 5.51
CA THR A 97 -5.60 2.45 5.60
C THR A 97 -4.12 2.09 5.77
N ALA A 98 -3.21 3.05 5.61
CA ALA A 98 -1.76 2.80 5.71
C ALA A 98 -0.99 3.81 6.58
N GLY A 99 -1.70 4.74 7.23
CA GLY A 99 -1.06 5.76 8.06
C GLY A 99 -0.39 6.86 7.25
N ILE A 100 0.63 7.49 7.81
CA ILE A 100 1.36 8.64 7.25
C ILE A 100 2.85 8.29 7.12
N ALA A 101 3.55 8.89 6.15
CA ALA A 101 5.00 8.79 6.07
C ALA A 101 5.66 9.50 7.26
N GLU A 102 6.65 8.87 7.86
CA GLU A 102 7.43 9.50 8.92
C GLU A 102 8.57 10.34 8.34
N PRO A 103 8.69 11.62 8.71
CA PRO A 103 9.79 12.44 8.25
C PRO A 103 11.14 11.93 8.80
N ARG A 104 12.19 12.03 7.97
CA ARG A 104 13.57 11.70 8.33
C ARG A 104 14.51 12.75 7.77
N ASP A 105 15.51 13.11 8.57
CA ASP A 105 16.63 13.91 8.11
C ASP A 105 17.62 13.02 7.34
N CYS A 106 18.15 13.50 6.20
CA CYS A 106 19.13 12.78 5.41
C CYS A 106 20.02 13.76 4.63
N GLU A 107 21.24 13.35 4.29
CA GLU A 107 22.12 14.14 3.40
C GLU A 107 21.77 13.90 1.93
N THR A 108 21.32 12.67 1.60
CA THR A 108 20.95 12.29 0.24
C THR A 108 19.53 11.74 0.21
N LEU A 109 18.64 12.41 -0.52
CA LEU A 109 17.27 11.98 -0.74
C LEU A 109 17.09 11.44 -2.16
N ILE A 110 16.61 10.20 -2.27
CA ILE A 110 16.14 9.59 -3.51
C ILE A 110 14.61 9.49 -3.41
N ILE A 111 13.91 10.34 -4.17
CA ILE A 111 12.48 10.55 -4.05
C ILE A 111 11.76 10.27 -5.37
N GLU A 112 10.56 9.69 -5.28
CA GLU A 112 9.65 9.55 -6.42
C GLU A 112 9.20 10.92 -6.97
N SER A 113 8.64 10.93 -8.18
CA SER A 113 8.11 12.14 -8.80
C SER A 113 6.86 11.88 -9.64
N THR A 114 5.99 11.00 -9.20
CA THR A 114 4.75 10.61 -9.89
C THR A 114 3.89 11.83 -10.24
N TYR A 115 3.83 12.81 -9.35
CA TYR A 115 3.12 14.08 -9.53
C TYR A 115 4.07 15.28 -9.61
N GLY A 116 5.30 15.07 -10.11
CA GLY A 116 6.39 16.05 -10.08
C GLY A 116 6.32 17.14 -11.16
N LYS A 117 5.23 17.29 -11.92
CA LYS A 117 5.08 18.37 -12.89
C LYS A 117 4.65 19.66 -12.19
N PRO A 118 5.27 20.82 -12.48
CA PRO A 118 4.98 22.09 -11.78
C PRO A 118 3.54 22.60 -11.97
N ASP A 119 2.87 22.22 -13.04
CA ASP A 119 1.49 22.59 -13.39
C ASP A 119 0.46 21.59 -12.87
N GLN A 120 0.89 20.52 -12.23
CA GLN A 120 0.01 19.50 -11.68
C GLN A 120 -0.45 19.89 -10.28
N THR A 121 -1.68 20.32 -10.16
CA THR A 121 -2.33 20.62 -8.88
C THR A 121 -3.31 19.51 -8.53
N LEU A 122 -3.31 19.09 -7.29
CA LEU A 122 -4.27 18.12 -6.75
C LEU A 122 -5.26 18.86 -5.84
N PRO A 123 -6.54 18.47 -5.84
CA PRO A 123 -7.53 19.03 -4.92
C PRO A 123 -7.22 18.61 -3.48
N ASP A 124 -7.80 19.33 -2.52
CA ASP A 124 -7.68 18.94 -1.10
C ASP A 124 -8.22 17.53 -0.87
N ARG A 125 -7.40 16.71 -0.23
CA ARG A 125 -7.72 15.29 -0.02
C ARG A 125 -8.98 15.09 0.81
N ASN A 126 -9.20 15.92 1.83
CA ASN A 126 -10.37 15.77 2.72
C ASN A 126 -11.65 16.16 2.00
N GLU A 127 -11.59 17.14 1.09
CA GLU A 127 -12.72 17.50 0.23
C GLU A 127 -13.06 16.34 -0.72
N VAL A 128 -12.05 15.77 -1.40
CA VAL A 128 -12.26 14.60 -2.28
C VAL A 128 -12.85 13.41 -1.53
N LEU A 129 -12.39 13.14 -0.30
CA LEU A 129 -12.93 12.06 0.52
C LEU A 129 -14.38 12.32 0.94
N LYS A 130 -14.74 13.55 1.29
CA LYS A 130 -16.14 13.93 1.59
C LYS A 130 -17.03 13.76 0.37
N ASP A 131 -16.60 14.24 -0.78
CA ASP A 131 -17.34 14.12 -2.05
C ASP A 131 -17.53 12.65 -2.43
N LEU A 132 -16.49 11.82 -2.30
CA LEU A 132 -16.57 10.38 -2.54
C LEU A 132 -17.60 9.71 -1.60
N GLN A 133 -17.58 10.04 -0.30
CA GLN A 133 -18.52 9.47 0.67
C GLN A 133 -19.96 9.90 0.38
N ALA A 134 -20.18 11.18 0.04
CA ALA A 134 -21.48 11.70 -0.35
C ALA A 134 -21.99 11.01 -1.61
N TRP A 135 -21.15 10.85 -2.63
CA TRP A 135 -21.48 10.17 -3.87
C TRP A 135 -21.83 8.68 -3.63
N ILE A 136 -21.03 7.96 -2.82
CA ILE A 136 -21.29 6.57 -2.46
C ILE A 136 -22.66 6.45 -1.78
N GLY A 137 -22.95 7.28 -0.77
CA GLY A 137 -24.22 7.24 -0.05
C GLY A 137 -25.41 7.53 -0.95
N ALA A 138 -25.32 8.54 -1.79
CA ALA A 138 -26.39 8.88 -2.74
C ALA A 138 -26.63 7.78 -3.80
N THR A 139 -25.54 7.20 -4.33
CA THR A 139 -25.60 6.19 -5.38
C THR A 139 -26.12 4.86 -4.85
N SER A 140 -25.72 4.45 -3.63
CA SER A 140 -26.21 3.22 -3.03
C SER A 140 -27.72 3.24 -2.76
N SER A 141 -28.30 4.42 -2.51
CA SER A 141 -29.75 4.61 -2.32
C SER A 141 -30.53 4.61 -3.64
N ASN A 142 -29.85 4.74 -4.79
CA ASN A 142 -30.46 4.88 -6.11
C ASN A 142 -30.05 3.77 -7.11
N GLY A 143 -29.93 2.54 -6.63
CA GLY A 143 -29.65 1.39 -7.48
C GLY A 143 -28.18 0.98 -7.59
N GLY A 144 -27.30 1.61 -6.80
CA GLY A 144 -25.91 1.23 -6.73
C GLY A 144 -25.00 1.94 -7.76
N GLY A 145 -23.69 1.69 -7.65
CA GLY A 145 -22.66 2.25 -8.53
C GLY A 145 -21.41 1.37 -8.57
N ILE A 146 -20.60 1.59 -9.59
CA ILE A 146 -19.34 0.85 -9.78
C ILE A 146 -18.16 1.79 -9.62
N VAL A 147 -17.18 1.42 -8.79
CA VAL A 147 -15.93 2.15 -8.61
C VAL A 147 -14.76 1.32 -9.13
N GLY A 148 -14.04 1.84 -10.12
CA GLY A 148 -12.79 1.27 -10.60
C GLY A 148 -11.62 1.67 -9.69
N ALA A 149 -10.92 0.70 -9.12
CA ALA A 149 -9.77 0.95 -8.25
C ALA A 149 -8.69 -0.12 -8.40
N TYR A 150 -7.43 0.25 -8.20
CA TYR A 150 -6.35 -0.74 -8.06
C TYR A 150 -6.60 -1.64 -6.87
N SER A 151 -6.36 -2.95 -7.05
CA SER A 151 -6.66 -3.97 -6.04
C SER A 151 -5.87 -3.83 -4.73
N LEU A 152 -4.75 -3.10 -4.75
CA LEU A 152 -3.93 -2.76 -3.58
C LEU A 152 -3.90 -1.25 -3.37
N GLY A 153 -4.20 -0.82 -2.17
CA GLY A 153 -4.19 0.57 -1.73
C GLY A 153 -5.52 1.29 -2.02
N LYS A 154 -5.80 1.63 -3.28
CA LYS A 154 -7.00 2.39 -3.66
C LYS A 154 -8.31 1.67 -3.35
N ALA A 155 -8.40 0.38 -3.62
CA ALA A 155 -9.61 -0.39 -3.29
C ALA A 155 -9.90 -0.37 -1.78
N GLN A 156 -8.89 -0.52 -0.94
CA GLN A 156 -9.06 -0.49 0.52
C GLN A 156 -9.46 0.90 1.02
N GLU A 157 -8.96 1.97 0.42
CA GLU A 157 -9.41 3.34 0.72
C GLU A 157 -10.87 3.58 0.31
N VAL A 158 -11.29 3.05 -0.85
CA VAL A 158 -12.69 3.12 -1.29
C VAL A 158 -13.59 2.32 -0.35
N ILE A 159 -13.20 1.11 0.05
CA ILE A 159 -13.95 0.32 1.04
C ILE A 159 -14.08 1.09 2.36
N ALA A 160 -12.99 1.62 2.89
CA ALA A 160 -13.02 2.40 4.12
C ALA A 160 -13.90 3.66 4.01
N SER A 161 -13.92 4.30 2.84
CA SER A 161 -14.79 5.45 2.57
C SER A 161 -16.26 5.04 2.47
N ALA A 162 -16.57 3.90 1.85
CA ALA A 162 -17.91 3.33 1.79
C ALA A 162 -18.42 2.97 3.20
N ASN A 163 -17.60 2.33 4.02
CA ASN A 163 -17.95 2.00 5.40
C ASN A 163 -18.26 3.24 6.23
N ARG A 164 -17.51 4.34 6.05
CA ARG A 164 -17.81 5.64 6.68
C ARG A 164 -19.13 6.26 6.22
N ALA A 165 -19.54 5.98 4.98
CA ALA A 165 -20.84 6.35 4.44
C ALA A 165 -21.97 5.39 4.84
N GLY A 166 -21.72 4.39 5.67
CA GLY A 166 -22.68 3.37 6.10
C GLY A 166 -22.98 2.30 5.02
N VAL A 167 -22.10 2.17 4.03
CA VAL A 167 -22.25 1.22 2.92
C VAL A 167 -21.21 0.11 3.01
N VAL A 168 -21.64 -1.15 2.92
CA VAL A 168 -20.78 -2.33 2.79
C VAL A 168 -20.69 -2.68 1.31
N PRO A 169 -19.56 -2.43 0.63
CA PRO A 169 -19.46 -2.65 -0.80
C PRO A 169 -19.22 -4.11 -1.15
N ALA A 170 -19.73 -4.53 -2.32
CA ALA A 170 -19.33 -5.77 -2.95
C ALA A 170 -17.99 -5.57 -3.68
N VAL A 171 -17.08 -6.54 -3.57
CA VAL A 171 -15.73 -6.44 -4.13
C VAL A 171 -15.32 -7.71 -4.87
N SER A 172 -14.41 -7.57 -5.83
CA SER A 172 -13.83 -8.72 -6.53
C SER A 172 -12.97 -9.58 -5.59
N GLU A 173 -12.79 -10.87 -5.92
CA GLU A 173 -12.03 -11.83 -5.13
C GLU A 173 -10.60 -11.36 -4.80
N ILE A 174 -9.92 -10.75 -5.74
CA ILE A 174 -8.56 -10.25 -5.49
C ILE A 174 -8.57 -9.05 -4.53
N VAL A 175 -9.58 -8.19 -4.60
CA VAL A 175 -9.74 -7.08 -3.65
C VAL A 175 -10.08 -7.63 -2.26
N ALA A 176 -10.98 -8.62 -2.16
CA ALA A 176 -11.31 -9.29 -0.90
C ALA A 176 -10.06 -9.90 -0.26
N SER A 177 -9.32 -10.72 -1.02
CA SER A 177 -8.11 -11.39 -0.53
C SER A 177 -7.02 -10.42 -0.05
N VAL A 178 -6.83 -9.30 -0.75
CA VAL A 178 -5.90 -8.24 -0.29
C VAL A 178 -6.45 -7.53 0.94
N SER A 179 -7.75 -7.24 0.98
CA SER A 179 -8.40 -6.57 2.12
C SER A 179 -8.38 -7.42 3.38
N ASP A 180 -8.42 -8.75 3.26
CA ASP A 180 -8.23 -9.67 4.39
C ASP A 180 -6.82 -9.52 5.02
N VAL A 181 -5.79 -9.23 4.19
CA VAL A 181 -4.47 -8.92 4.73
C VAL A 181 -4.51 -7.62 5.53
N TYR A 182 -5.19 -6.58 5.04
CA TYR A 182 -5.38 -5.33 5.78
C TYR A 182 -6.07 -5.57 7.13
N LYS A 183 -7.17 -6.34 7.14
CA LYS A 183 -7.88 -6.72 8.37
C LYS A 183 -6.97 -7.48 9.35
N LYS A 184 -6.18 -8.42 8.87
CA LYS A 184 -5.20 -9.16 9.66
C LYS A 184 -4.17 -8.24 10.35
N HIS A 185 -3.83 -7.12 9.72
CA HIS A 185 -2.92 -6.09 10.25
C HIS A 185 -3.64 -4.93 10.96
N GLY A 186 -4.91 -5.13 11.34
CA GLY A 186 -5.64 -4.21 12.21
C GLY A 186 -6.36 -3.06 11.51
N VAL A 187 -6.45 -3.06 10.17
CA VAL A 187 -7.22 -2.06 9.43
C VAL A 187 -8.68 -2.54 9.33
N PRO A 188 -9.65 -1.84 9.94
CA PRO A 188 -11.05 -2.26 9.91
C PRO A 188 -11.64 -1.99 8.51
N LEU A 189 -12.06 -3.06 7.83
CA LEU A 189 -12.72 -2.99 6.52
C LEU A 189 -13.91 -3.95 6.51
N GLU A 190 -15.07 -3.47 6.07
CA GLU A 190 -16.28 -4.25 5.87
C GLU A 190 -16.62 -4.31 4.38
N TYR A 191 -16.76 -5.50 3.84
CA TYR A 191 -17.06 -5.75 2.43
C TYR A 191 -17.64 -7.16 2.27
N VAL A 192 -18.27 -7.41 1.12
CA VAL A 192 -18.75 -8.74 0.71
C VAL A 192 -18.03 -9.13 -0.58
N PRO A 193 -17.40 -10.32 -0.67
CA PRO A 193 -16.93 -10.83 -1.95
C PRO A 193 -18.09 -10.96 -2.94
N TYR A 194 -17.92 -10.50 -4.18
CA TYR A 194 -18.99 -10.52 -5.18
C TYR A 194 -19.54 -11.93 -5.45
N THR A 195 -18.70 -12.97 -5.30
CA THR A 195 -19.08 -14.37 -5.45
C THR A 195 -20.01 -14.88 -4.34
N GLU A 196 -20.06 -14.21 -3.19
CA GLU A 196 -20.94 -14.56 -2.06
C GLU A 196 -22.33 -13.94 -2.19
N LEU A 197 -22.54 -13.00 -3.13
CA LEU A 197 -23.84 -12.39 -3.38
C LEU A 197 -24.77 -13.37 -4.08
N ASN A 198 -26.03 -13.38 -3.68
CA ASN A 198 -27.10 -14.09 -4.39
C ASN A 198 -27.51 -13.33 -5.68
N GLU A 199 -28.38 -13.94 -6.52
CA GLU A 199 -28.76 -13.37 -7.82
C GLU A 199 -29.63 -12.09 -7.71
N GLU A 200 -30.28 -11.84 -6.57
CA GLU A 200 -31.03 -10.60 -6.33
C GLU A 200 -30.07 -9.47 -5.93
N GLU A 201 -29.06 -9.77 -5.14
CA GLU A 201 -28.04 -8.82 -4.68
C GLU A 201 -27.05 -8.42 -5.78
N LYS A 202 -26.96 -9.18 -6.86
CA LYS A 202 -26.12 -8.88 -8.04
C LYS A 202 -26.81 -7.97 -9.06
N ARG A 203 -28.11 -7.70 -8.91
CA ARG A 203 -28.91 -6.84 -9.79
C ARG A 203 -28.97 -5.40 -9.30
#